data_224701a86575ed53a4a066187734aa79
#
_entry.id   224701a86575ed53a4a066187734aa79
#
_cell.length_a   1.000
_cell.length_b   1.000
_cell.length_c   1.000
_cell.angle_alpha   90.00
_cell.angle_beta   90.00
_cell.angle_gamma   90.00
#
_symmetry.space_group_name_H-M   'P 1'
#
loop_
_entity.id
_entity.type
_entity.pdbx_description
1 polymer ?
#
loop_
_entity_poly.entity_id
_entity_poly.type
_entity_poly.pdbx_seq_one_letter_code
_entity_poly.pdbx_strand_id
1 'polypeptide(L)'
;FGHIADLRRTEVFPFTPDDFVTLDELEAAATPAETGAEAEPPAEEDAGARKPRPGPAEWKALDALLLDTGAGLDCLPQVAVSDDAAARIRLGNPVIVRGRDAPVEADEACAFVHGRLIAIGAIEAGMFRPRRVFTT
;
A
#
# COMPACT_ATOMS: atom_id res chain seq x y z
N PHE A 1 5.04 -14.93 -36.77
CA PHE A 1 4.55 -14.02 -35.74
C PHE A 1 4.32 -14.83 -34.47
N GLY A 2 5.06 -14.49 -33.39
CA GLY A 2 4.87 -15.12 -32.09
C GLY A 2 3.83 -14.36 -31.26
N HIS A 3 3.14 -15.06 -30.37
CA HIS A 3 2.24 -14.47 -29.36
C HIS A 3 2.52 -15.13 -28.00
N ILE A 4 2.23 -14.40 -26.95
CA ILE A 4 2.32 -14.94 -25.59
C ILE A 4 1.08 -15.80 -25.35
N ALA A 5 1.28 -17.10 -25.11
CA ALA A 5 0.23 -18.04 -24.79
C ALA A 5 -0.07 -18.08 -23.28
N ASP A 6 0.96 -17.89 -22.45
CA ASP A 6 0.86 -17.83 -21.01
C ASP A 6 1.93 -16.89 -20.45
N LEU A 7 1.57 -16.14 -19.41
CA LEU A 7 2.47 -15.23 -18.70
C LEU A 7 2.22 -15.35 -17.20
N ARG A 8 3.23 -15.77 -16.46
CA ARG A 8 3.21 -15.79 -15.01
C ARG A 8 4.37 -14.98 -14.45
N ARG A 9 4.07 -14.04 -13.58
CA ARG A 9 5.08 -13.33 -12.82
C ARG A 9 5.53 -14.19 -11.65
N THR A 10 6.82 -14.47 -11.55
CA THR A 10 7.39 -15.36 -10.54
C THR A 10 8.08 -14.61 -9.42
N GLU A 11 8.47 -13.35 -9.65
CA GLU A 11 9.15 -12.54 -8.67
C GLU A 11 8.94 -11.05 -8.96
N VAL A 12 8.74 -10.26 -7.92
CA VAL A 12 8.77 -8.78 -7.95
C VAL A 12 9.44 -8.34 -6.67
N PHE A 13 10.73 -8.04 -6.73
CA PHE A 13 11.48 -7.64 -5.54
C PHE A 13 10.81 -6.51 -4.76
N PRO A 14 10.70 -6.60 -3.42
CA PRO A 14 11.17 -7.67 -2.53
C PRO A 14 10.20 -8.86 -2.36
N PHE A 15 9.07 -8.88 -3.06
CA PHE A 15 8.02 -9.87 -2.94
C PHE A 15 8.39 -11.21 -3.59
N THR A 16 8.01 -12.28 -2.92
CA THR A 16 8.17 -13.66 -3.36
C THR A 16 6.83 -14.24 -3.83
N PRO A 17 6.79 -15.42 -4.46
CA PRO A 17 5.53 -16.05 -4.84
C PRO A 17 4.55 -16.29 -3.69
N ASP A 18 5.05 -16.41 -2.44
CA ASP A 18 4.22 -16.60 -1.25
C ASP A 18 3.43 -15.33 -0.86
N ASP A 19 3.88 -14.18 -1.35
CA ASP A 19 3.21 -12.89 -1.14
C ASP A 19 2.16 -12.59 -2.21
N PHE A 20 2.06 -13.43 -3.24
CA PHE A 20 1.16 -13.19 -4.37
C PHE A 20 -0.23 -13.74 -4.09
N VAL A 21 -1.22 -12.94 -4.40
CA VAL A 21 -2.62 -13.31 -4.37
C VAL A 21 -3.05 -13.80 -5.75
N THR A 22 -3.79 -14.89 -5.80
CA THR A 22 -4.33 -15.44 -7.05
C THR A 22 -5.60 -14.69 -7.47
N LEU A 23 -5.96 -14.78 -8.76
CA LEU A 23 -7.23 -14.22 -9.24
C LEU A 23 -8.44 -14.87 -8.56
N ASP A 24 -8.38 -16.18 -8.30
CA ASP A 24 -9.47 -16.91 -7.62
C ASP A 24 -9.69 -16.38 -6.20
N GLU A 25 -8.61 -16.07 -5.46
CA GLU A 25 -8.68 -15.45 -4.13
C GLU A 25 -9.25 -14.04 -4.18
N LEU A 26 -8.86 -13.25 -5.19
CA LEU A 26 -9.44 -11.92 -5.40
C LEU A 26 -10.92 -11.98 -5.74
N GLU A 27 -11.32 -12.91 -6.60
CA GLU A 27 -12.72 -13.10 -6.98
C GLU A 27 -13.55 -13.59 -5.79
N ALA A 28 -13.01 -14.50 -4.98
CA ALA A 28 -13.66 -14.98 -3.76
C ALA A 28 -13.85 -13.84 -2.74
N ALA A 29 -12.85 -12.96 -2.59
CA ALA A 29 -12.93 -11.81 -1.69
C ALA A 29 -13.86 -10.70 -2.23
N ALA A 30 -13.99 -10.59 -3.56
CA ALA A 30 -14.86 -9.61 -4.20
C ALA A 30 -16.33 -10.05 -4.26
N THR A 31 -16.61 -11.35 -4.05
CA THR A 31 -17.98 -11.85 -4.02
C THR A 31 -18.61 -11.49 -2.69
N PRO A 32 -19.67 -10.67 -2.63
CA PRO A 32 -20.35 -10.39 -1.38
C PRO A 32 -20.86 -11.70 -0.79
N ALA A 33 -20.53 -11.97 0.47
CA ALA A 33 -21.15 -13.07 1.21
C ALA A 33 -22.68 -12.87 1.09
N GLU A 34 -23.38 -13.83 0.52
CA GLU A 34 -24.83 -13.84 0.41
C GLU A 34 -25.43 -13.78 1.81
N THR A 35 -25.53 -12.57 2.34
CA THR A 35 -26.39 -12.30 3.50
C THR A 35 -27.76 -12.11 2.93
N GLY A 36 -28.61 -13.12 3.10
CA GLY A 36 -29.96 -13.21 2.56
C GLY A 36 -30.78 -11.92 2.77
N ALA A 37 -30.81 -11.14 1.71
CA ALA A 37 -31.84 -10.16 1.46
C ALA A 37 -32.32 -10.48 0.05
N GLU A 38 -33.57 -10.97 -0.04
CA GLU A 38 -34.29 -11.12 -1.29
C GLU A 38 -34.24 -9.78 -2.02
N ALA A 39 -33.37 -9.68 -3.01
CA ALA A 39 -33.38 -8.57 -3.94
C ALA A 39 -34.40 -8.90 -5.02
N GLU A 40 -35.47 -8.10 -5.08
CA GLU A 40 -36.40 -8.05 -6.19
C GLU A 40 -35.62 -7.92 -7.52
N PRO A 41 -36.04 -8.62 -8.59
CA PRO A 41 -35.35 -8.53 -9.87
C PRO A 41 -35.40 -7.08 -10.40
N PRO A 42 -34.29 -6.49 -10.81
CA PRO A 42 -34.33 -5.19 -11.46
C PRO A 42 -35.02 -5.31 -12.82
N ALA A 43 -35.96 -4.40 -13.04
CA ALA A 43 -36.59 -4.21 -14.35
C ALA A 43 -35.51 -3.95 -15.40
N GLU A 44 -35.73 -4.59 -16.56
CA GLU A 44 -34.92 -4.37 -17.76
C GLU A 44 -34.89 -2.89 -18.10
N GLU A 45 -33.69 -2.29 -18.17
CA GLU A 45 -33.42 -1.18 -19.09
C GLU A 45 -31.94 -0.76 -19.07
N ASP A 46 -31.40 -0.68 -20.28
CA ASP A 46 -30.27 0.09 -20.77
C ASP A 46 -28.86 -0.53 -20.72
N ALA A 47 -28.46 -0.93 -21.93
CA ALA A 47 -27.12 -1.36 -22.31
C ALA A 47 -26.12 -0.18 -22.24
N GLY A 48 -25.54 0.06 -21.09
CA GLY A 48 -24.53 1.09 -20.87
C GLY A 48 -24.21 1.35 -19.40
N ALA A 49 -24.94 0.76 -18.48
CA ALA A 49 -24.74 0.98 -17.04
C ALA A 49 -23.41 0.35 -16.57
N ARG A 50 -22.47 1.20 -16.17
CA ARG A 50 -21.35 0.80 -15.34
C ARG A 50 -21.89 0.00 -14.16
N LYS A 51 -21.38 -1.22 -13.96
CA LYS A 51 -21.67 -2.00 -12.74
C LYS A 51 -21.56 -1.07 -11.53
N PRO A 52 -22.52 -1.11 -10.60
CA PRO A 52 -22.45 -0.28 -9.40
C PRO A 52 -21.12 -0.55 -8.69
N ARG A 53 -20.47 0.52 -8.23
CA ARG A 53 -19.24 0.38 -7.46
C ARG A 53 -19.57 -0.34 -6.16
N PRO A 54 -18.79 -1.37 -5.77
CA PRO A 54 -19.00 -2.07 -4.51
C PRO A 54 -19.04 -1.08 -3.34
N GLY A 55 -19.86 -1.38 -2.35
CA GLY A 55 -20.00 -0.55 -1.15
C GLY A 55 -18.80 -0.70 -0.19
N PRO A 56 -18.65 0.21 0.79
CA PRO A 56 -17.51 0.20 1.72
C PRO A 56 -17.35 -1.11 2.51
N ALA A 57 -18.41 -1.88 2.71
CA ALA A 57 -18.36 -3.17 3.41
C ALA A 57 -17.73 -4.28 2.55
N GLU A 58 -17.91 -4.20 1.24
CA GLU A 58 -17.38 -5.17 0.27
C GLU A 58 -15.88 -5.01 0.07
N TRP A 59 -15.34 -3.82 0.29
CA TRP A 59 -13.92 -3.55 0.16
C TRP A 59 -13.07 -4.14 1.29
N LYS A 60 -13.64 -4.39 2.47
CA LYS A 60 -12.89 -4.91 3.63
C LYS A 60 -12.22 -6.25 3.36
N ALA A 61 -12.89 -7.13 2.62
CA ALA A 61 -12.34 -8.43 2.28
C ALA A 61 -11.19 -8.30 1.26
N LEU A 62 -11.32 -7.38 0.31
CA LEU A 62 -10.26 -7.06 -0.64
C LEU A 62 -9.10 -6.31 0.05
N ASP A 63 -9.40 -5.38 0.96
CA ASP A 63 -8.39 -4.64 1.72
C ASP A 63 -7.54 -5.57 2.60
N ALA A 64 -8.11 -6.70 3.07
CA ALA A 64 -7.36 -7.70 3.83
C ALA A 64 -6.30 -8.44 3.00
N LEU A 65 -6.41 -8.44 1.68
CA LEU A 65 -5.43 -9.01 0.76
C LEU A 65 -4.34 -8.01 0.36
N LEU A 66 -4.48 -6.73 0.73
CA LEU A 66 -3.47 -5.72 0.45
C LEU A 66 -2.31 -5.85 1.44
N LEU A 67 -1.11 -5.89 0.91
CA LEU A 67 0.10 -5.76 1.71
C LEU A 67 0.28 -4.30 2.15
N ASP A 68 0.86 -4.12 3.34
CA ASP A 68 1.25 -2.79 3.79
C ASP A 68 2.29 -2.16 2.83
N THR A 69 2.16 -0.86 2.58
CA THR A 69 3.09 -0.16 1.67
C THR A 69 4.53 -0.26 2.14
N GLY A 70 4.76 -0.38 3.46
CA GLY A 70 6.08 -0.56 4.05
C GLY A 70 6.75 -1.87 3.64
N ALA A 71 5.98 -2.94 3.39
CA ALA A 71 6.53 -4.24 2.99
C ALA A 71 7.32 -4.18 1.68
N GLY A 72 6.91 -3.32 0.74
CA GLY A 72 7.64 -3.08 -0.51
C GLY A 72 8.92 -2.26 -0.34
N LEU A 73 9.19 -1.72 0.84
CA LEU A 73 10.27 -0.79 1.14
C LEU A 73 11.23 -1.32 2.22
N ASP A 74 11.10 -2.59 2.61
CA ASP A 74 11.94 -3.22 3.64
C ASP A 74 13.44 -3.24 3.31
N CYS A 75 13.76 -3.09 2.02
CA CYS A 75 15.14 -2.98 1.55
C CYS A 75 15.79 -1.61 1.82
N LEU A 76 15.00 -0.58 2.16
CA LEU A 76 15.49 0.76 2.45
C LEU A 76 15.76 0.95 3.95
N PRO A 77 16.74 1.79 4.31
CA PRO A 77 16.96 2.18 5.70
C PRO A 77 15.69 2.74 6.32
N GLN A 78 15.30 2.21 7.47
CA GLN A 78 14.12 2.62 8.20
C GLN A 78 14.49 3.48 9.39
N VAL A 79 13.83 4.61 9.55
CA VAL A 79 14.03 5.50 10.71
C VAL A 79 12.69 5.72 11.43
N ALA A 80 12.70 5.43 12.73
CA ALA A 80 11.57 5.73 13.59
C ALA A 80 11.62 7.21 14.00
N VAL A 81 10.50 7.90 13.82
CA VAL A 81 10.39 9.31 14.18
C VAL A 81 9.31 9.53 15.23
N SER A 82 9.43 10.60 16.03
CA SER A 82 8.40 11.00 16.99
C SER A 82 7.19 11.64 16.29
N ASP A 83 6.08 11.76 17.02
CA ASP A 83 4.86 12.42 16.52
C ASP A 83 5.11 13.87 16.10
N ASP A 84 5.92 14.61 16.85
CA ASP A 84 6.30 15.97 16.49
C ASP A 84 7.11 16.03 15.20
N ALA A 85 8.05 15.10 15.02
CA ALA A 85 8.80 14.98 13.79
C ALA A 85 7.91 14.56 12.63
N ALA A 86 6.98 13.63 12.86
CA ALA A 86 6.00 13.20 11.85
C ALA A 86 5.11 14.36 11.39
N ALA A 87 4.67 15.23 12.32
CA ALA A 87 3.88 16.41 11.96
C ALA A 87 4.69 17.37 11.05
N ARG A 88 5.98 17.55 11.34
CA ARG A 88 6.86 18.37 10.49
C ARG A 88 7.10 17.74 9.12
N ILE A 89 7.32 16.43 9.08
CA ILE A 89 7.48 15.67 7.83
C ILE A 89 6.25 15.80 6.95
N ARG A 90 5.02 15.72 7.52
CA ARG A 90 3.77 15.90 6.79
C ARG A 90 3.64 17.29 6.13
N LEU A 91 4.29 18.28 6.70
CA LEU A 91 4.39 19.63 6.12
C LEU A 91 5.56 19.78 5.14
N GLY A 92 6.30 18.71 4.87
CA GLY A 92 7.46 18.74 3.97
C GLY A 92 8.74 19.28 4.61
N ASN A 93 8.75 19.50 5.94
CA ASN A 93 9.90 20.06 6.63
C ASN A 93 10.94 18.97 6.97
N PRO A 94 12.24 19.28 6.88
CA PRO A 94 13.28 18.38 7.32
C PRO A 94 13.25 18.22 8.84
N VAL A 95 13.63 17.02 9.31
CA VAL A 95 13.69 16.70 10.74
C VAL A 95 15.02 16.04 11.07
N ILE A 96 15.52 16.30 12.29
CA ILE A 96 16.73 15.65 12.79
C ILE A 96 16.36 14.22 13.17
N VAL A 97 17.08 13.26 12.59
CA VAL A 97 16.96 11.85 12.95
C VAL A 97 18.00 11.54 14.00
N ARG A 98 17.54 11.05 15.15
CA ARG A 98 18.41 10.65 16.26
C ARG A 98 18.12 9.19 16.58
N GLY A 99 19.16 8.39 16.63
CA GLY A 99 19.07 6.98 17.00
C GLY A 99 20.42 6.32 16.83
N ARG A 100 20.66 5.26 17.61
CA ARG A 100 21.92 4.51 17.58
C ARG A 100 22.11 3.83 16.22
N ASP A 101 21.01 3.50 15.57
CA ASP A 101 20.97 2.78 14.29
C ASP A 101 20.48 3.67 13.13
N ALA A 102 20.31 4.98 13.38
CA ALA A 102 19.93 5.90 12.32
C ALA A 102 21.15 6.20 11.42
N PRO A 103 21.07 5.98 10.11
CA PRO A 103 22.15 6.31 9.20
C PRO A 103 22.39 7.83 9.22
N VAL A 104 23.65 8.23 9.16
CA VAL A 104 24.05 9.64 9.09
C VAL A 104 23.78 10.20 7.70
N GLU A 105 23.84 9.33 6.71
CA GLU A 105 23.68 9.65 5.29
C GLU A 105 23.02 8.49 4.56
N ALA A 106 21.99 8.76 3.80
CA ALA A 106 21.31 7.79 2.93
C ALA A 106 20.58 8.53 1.82
N ASP A 107 20.79 8.09 0.58
CA ASP A 107 20.12 8.66 -0.59
C ASP A 107 18.61 8.43 -0.56
N GLU A 108 18.20 7.28 -0.02
CA GLU A 108 16.81 6.92 0.20
C GLU A 108 16.64 6.27 1.57
N ALA A 109 15.64 6.71 2.31
CA ALA A 109 15.26 6.18 3.61
C ALA A 109 13.75 6.33 3.83
N CYS A 110 13.21 5.45 4.66
CA CYS A 110 11.81 5.44 5.04
C CYS A 110 11.62 5.96 6.46
N ALA A 111 10.70 6.90 6.65
CA ALA A 111 10.33 7.39 7.98
C ALA A 111 9.05 6.72 8.45
N PHE A 112 9.11 6.16 9.67
CA PHE A 112 8.00 5.46 10.31
C PHE A 112 7.61 6.15 11.62
N VAL A 113 6.32 6.22 11.89
CA VAL A 113 5.75 6.59 13.20
C VAL A 113 4.79 5.50 13.64
N HIS A 114 4.97 4.98 14.85
CA HIS A 114 4.15 3.86 15.38
C HIS A 114 4.02 2.66 14.43
N GLY A 115 5.10 2.34 13.71
CA GLY A 115 5.11 1.23 12.75
C GLY A 115 4.43 1.52 11.39
N ARG A 116 3.97 2.75 11.17
CA ARG A 116 3.35 3.16 9.90
C ARG A 116 4.29 4.04 9.10
N LEU A 117 4.43 3.73 7.82
CA LEU A 117 5.18 4.55 6.88
C LEU A 117 4.51 5.90 6.68
N ILE A 118 5.27 6.98 6.86
CA ILE A 118 4.78 8.35 6.69
C ILE A 118 5.46 9.10 5.55
N ALA A 119 6.72 8.78 5.25
CA ALA A 119 7.43 9.42 4.16
C ALA A 119 8.62 8.60 3.66
N ILE A 120 8.99 8.84 2.42
CA ILE A 120 10.28 8.46 1.84
C ILE A 120 11.07 9.75 1.61
N GLY A 121 12.36 9.73 1.89
CA GLY A 121 13.24 10.87 1.71
C GLY A 121 14.71 10.49 1.75
N ALA A 122 15.57 11.47 1.82
CA ALA A 122 17.01 11.29 1.99
C ALA A 122 17.45 11.69 3.40
N ILE A 123 18.55 11.12 3.86
CA ILE A 123 19.21 11.55 5.09
C ILE A 123 20.53 12.20 4.71
N GLU A 124 20.69 13.45 5.09
CA GLU A 124 21.90 14.23 4.88
C GLU A 124 22.33 14.85 6.23
N ALA A 125 23.55 14.56 6.64
CA ALA A 125 24.11 15.06 7.90
C ALA A 125 23.19 14.81 9.12
N GLY A 126 22.55 13.64 9.19
CA GLY A 126 21.63 13.28 10.27
C GLY A 126 20.27 13.98 10.22
N MET A 127 19.95 14.63 9.11
CA MET A 127 18.64 15.25 8.87
C MET A 127 17.89 14.48 7.79
N PHE A 128 16.69 14.01 8.12
CA PHE A 128 15.77 13.42 7.15
C PHE A 128 15.05 14.52 6.38
N ARG A 129 15.18 14.49 5.05
CA ARG A 129 14.52 15.40 4.12
C ARG A 129 13.43 14.64 3.37
N PRO A 130 12.15 14.87 3.64
CA PRO A 130 11.07 14.19 2.96
C PRO A 130 11.03 14.56 1.47
N ARG A 131 10.96 13.55 0.60
CA ARG A 131 10.74 13.70 -0.84
C ARG A 131 9.29 13.35 -1.20
N ARG A 132 8.74 12.33 -0.55
CA ARG A 132 7.36 11.89 -0.74
C ARG A 132 6.72 11.61 0.62
N VAL A 133 5.57 12.22 0.86
CA VAL A 133 4.80 12.06 2.09
C VAL A 133 3.54 11.27 1.79
N PHE A 134 3.23 10.29 2.65
CA PHE A 134 2.02 9.49 2.58
C PHE A 134 0.99 10.08 3.56
N THR A 135 -0.16 10.45 3.04
CA THR A 135 -1.33 10.83 3.83
C THR A 135 -2.21 9.60 4.00
N THR A 136 -2.26 9.10 5.21
CA THR A 136 -3.21 8.06 5.65
C THR A 136 -4.24 8.67 6.56
#